data_24d52089e1e12d59580bc0c8f9666c2e
#
_entry.id   24d52089e1e12d59580bc0c8f9666c2e
#
_cell.length_a   1.000
_cell.length_b   1.000
_cell.length_c   1.000
_cell.angle_alpha   90.00
_cell.angle_beta   90.00
_cell.angle_gamma   90.00
#
_symmetry.space_group_name_H-M   'P 1'
#
loop_
_entity.id
_entity.type
_entity.pdbx_description
1 polymer ?
#
loop_
_entity_poly.entity_id
_entity_poly.type
_entity_poly.pdbx_seq_one_letter_code
_entity_poly.pdbx_strand_id
1 'polypeptide(L)'
;RVVAAALAAGCRVEPVPGACALVAALTASGLPTDEFHFAGFLPHKSGQRANRLAGLAALPGTLVLYESPFRIERLVAELAVALPERPVVLARELTKKFEEWLRGTPAELAAQLQV
;
A
#
# COMPACT_ATOMS: atom_id res chain seq x y z
N ARG A 1 1.55 15.07 -13.92
CA ARG A 1 0.99 16.21 -14.67
C ARG A 1 2.04 17.30 -14.93
N VAL A 2 2.76 17.73 -13.89
CA VAL A 2 3.79 18.78 -14.02
C VAL A 2 4.91 18.35 -14.96
N VAL A 3 5.44 17.13 -14.80
CA VAL A 3 6.53 16.61 -15.64
C VAL A 3 6.09 16.52 -17.09
N ALA A 4 4.90 16.01 -17.36
CA ALA A 4 4.38 15.90 -18.71
C ALA A 4 4.25 17.28 -19.37
N ALA A 5 3.76 18.27 -18.63
CA ALA A 5 3.64 19.64 -19.12
C ALA A 5 5.02 20.25 -19.40
N ALA A 6 6.00 20.02 -18.53
CA ALA A 6 7.36 20.50 -18.71
C ALA A 6 8.00 19.91 -19.94
N LEU A 7 7.85 18.62 -20.17
CA LEU A 7 8.38 17.94 -21.36
C LEU A 7 7.72 18.47 -22.63
N ALA A 8 6.39 18.66 -22.60
CA ALA A 8 5.66 19.23 -23.74
C ALA A 8 6.11 20.66 -24.07
N ALA A 9 6.56 21.41 -23.06
CA ALA A 9 7.08 22.78 -23.24
C ALA A 9 8.57 22.81 -23.62
N GLY A 10 9.20 21.66 -23.82
CA GLY A 10 10.61 21.58 -24.19
C GLY A 10 11.58 21.73 -23.03
N CYS A 11 11.11 21.67 -21.80
CA CYS A 11 11.98 21.75 -20.63
C CYS A 11 12.74 20.45 -20.42
N ARG A 12 13.97 20.57 -19.94
CA ARG A 12 14.73 19.40 -19.51
C ARG A 12 14.25 18.95 -18.14
N VAL A 13 14.05 17.64 -17.99
CA VAL A 13 13.60 17.04 -16.72
C VAL A 13 14.64 16.05 -16.26
N GLU A 14 15.13 16.21 -15.03
CA GLU A 14 16.11 15.30 -14.42
C GLU A 14 15.54 14.72 -13.12
N PRO A 15 15.62 13.39 -12.93
CA PRO A 15 15.18 12.80 -11.67
C PRO A 15 16.21 13.02 -10.58
N VAL A 16 15.75 13.23 -9.36
CA VAL A 16 16.60 13.26 -8.19
C VAL A 16 16.24 12.05 -7.33
N PRO A 17 17.14 11.06 -7.20
CA PRO A 17 16.85 9.89 -6.38
C PRO A 17 16.64 10.28 -4.92
N GLY A 18 15.72 9.59 -4.27
CA GLY A 18 15.43 9.86 -2.87
C GLY A 18 14.63 8.74 -2.21
N ALA A 19 14.27 8.96 -0.95
CA ALA A 19 13.50 7.99 -0.18
C ALA A 19 12.11 7.81 -0.77
N CYS A 20 11.64 6.55 -0.76
CA CYS A 20 10.32 6.19 -1.26
C CYS A 20 9.72 5.13 -0.34
N ALA A 21 8.58 5.44 0.29
CA ALA A 21 7.92 4.54 1.23
C ALA A 21 7.52 3.21 0.57
N LEU A 22 7.02 3.26 -0.65
CA LEU A 22 6.67 2.07 -1.43
C LEU A 22 7.86 1.11 -1.54
N VAL A 23 9.00 1.58 -1.98
CA VAL A 23 10.19 0.75 -2.17
C VAL A 23 10.75 0.29 -0.83
N ALA A 24 10.80 1.18 0.16
CA ALA A 24 11.26 0.82 1.50
C ALA A 24 10.42 -0.31 2.09
N ALA A 25 9.10 -0.22 1.96
CA ALA A 25 8.20 -1.25 2.46
C ALA A 25 8.41 -2.58 1.73
N LEU A 26 8.50 -2.57 0.41
CA LEU A 26 8.72 -3.78 -0.38
C LEU A 26 10.02 -4.47 -0.03
N THR A 27 11.12 -3.73 0.09
CA THR A 27 12.44 -4.32 0.32
C THR A 27 12.55 -5.04 1.66
N ALA A 28 11.79 -4.63 2.66
CA ALA A 28 11.83 -5.22 4.00
C ALA A 28 10.60 -6.06 4.33
N SER A 29 9.65 -6.20 3.40
CA SER A 29 8.38 -6.89 3.66
C SER A 29 8.53 -8.41 3.77
N GLY A 30 9.45 -8.99 3.03
CA GLY A 30 9.55 -10.44 2.88
C GLY A 30 8.55 -11.01 1.87
N LEU A 31 7.74 -10.16 1.23
CA LEU A 31 6.82 -10.57 0.17
C LEU A 31 7.52 -10.54 -1.18
N PRO A 32 6.97 -11.24 -2.22
CA PRO A 32 7.55 -11.19 -3.56
C PRO A 32 7.68 -9.76 -4.08
N THR A 33 8.82 -9.45 -4.65
CA THR A 33 9.13 -8.10 -5.17
C THR A 33 9.37 -8.06 -6.67
N ASP A 34 9.36 -9.23 -7.32
CA ASP A 34 9.56 -9.35 -8.77
C ASP A 34 8.39 -8.76 -9.56
N GLU A 35 7.20 -8.78 -8.99
CA GLU A 35 6.01 -8.20 -9.59
C GLU A 35 5.14 -7.60 -8.50
N PHE A 36 4.76 -6.33 -8.66
CA PHE A 36 3.92 -5.66 -7.68
C PHE A 36 3.06 -4.60 -8.35
N HIS A 37 1.92 -4.28 -7.71
CA HIS A 37 1.02 -3.23 -8.14
C HIS A 37 0.91 -2.18 -7.05
N PHE A 38 1.24 -0.95 -7.38
CA PHE A 38 1.04 0.18 -6.47
C PHE A 38 -0.31 0.83 -6.76
N ALA A 39 -1.24 0.70 -5.81
CA ALA A 39 -2.58 1.26 -5.93
C ALA A 39 -2.75 2.58 -5.17
N GLY A 40 -1.78 2.92 -4.31
CA GLY A 40 -1.86 4.14 -3.51
C GLY A 40 -3.02 4.10 -2.52
N PHE A 41 -3.77 5.19 -2.42
CA PHE A 41 -4.92 5.29 -1.53
C PHE A 41 -6.18 4.78 -2.22
N LEU A 42 -6.99 4.01 -1.48
CA LEU A 42 -8.29 3.58 -1.95
C LEU A 42 -9.28 4.75 -1.97
N PRO A 43 -10.36 4.67 -2.78
CA PRO A 43 -11.41 5.68 -2.75
C PRO A 43 -12.05 5.79 -1.35
N HIS A 44 -12.71 6.90 -1.08
CA HIS A 44 -13.33 7.13 0.23
C HIS A 44 -14.65 6.37 0.43
N LYS A 45 -15.44 6.19 -0.62
CA LYS A 45 -16.76 5.57 -0.54
C LYS A 45 -16.66 4.06 -0.44
N SER A 46 -17.45 3.45 0.46
CA SER A 46 -17.41 2.01 0.75
C SER A 46 -17.58 1.13 -0.49
N GLY A 47 -18.55 1.44 -1.33
CA GLY A 47 -18.79 0.66 -2.55
C GLY A 47 -17.63 0.72 -3.52
N GLN A 48 -17.05 1.90 -3.70
CA GLN A 48 -15.90 2.09 -4.58
C GLN A 48 -14.67 1.37 -4.03
N ARG A 49 -14.48 1.39 -2.71
CA ARG A 49 -13.38 0.66 -2.05
C ARG A 49 -13.50 -0.84 -2.28
N ALA A 50 -14.70 -1.39 -2.06
CA ALA A 50 -14.94 -2.82 -2.26
C ALA A 50 -14.69 -3.23 -3.72
N ASN A 51 -15.14 -2.44 -4.68
CA ASN A 51 -14.92 -2.70 -6.09
C ASN A 51 -13.43 -2.64 -6.45
N ARG A 52 -12.73 -1.65 -5.92
CA ARG A 52 -11.30 -1.51 -6.18
C ARG A 52 -10.52 -2.70 -5.61
N LEU A 53 -10.83 -3.12 -4.38
CA LEU A 53 -10.19 -4.28 -3.76
C LEU A 53 -10.49 -5.57 -4.53
N ALA A 54 -11.71 -5.74 -5.02
CA ALA A 54 -12.07 -6.91 -5.83
C ALA A 54 -11.24 -6.94 -7.12
N GLY A 55 -11.06 -5.80 -7.77
CA GLY A 55 -10.22 -5.70 -8.96
C GLY A 55 -8.75 -6.01 -8.66
N LEU A 56 -8.23 -5.49 -7.55
CA LEU A 56 -6.85 -5.74 -7.14
C LEU A 56 -6.63 -7.19 -6.76
N ALA A 57 -7.61 -7.85 -6.16
CA ALA A 57 -7.52 -9.25 -5.76
C ALA A 57 -7.27 -10.18 -6.94
N ALA A 58 -7.69 -9.79 -8.13
CA ALA A 58 -7.49 -10.56 -9.36
C ALA A 58 -6.09 -10.39 -9.96
N LEU A 59 -5.31 -9.43 -9.50
CA LEU A 59 -3.98 -9.15 -10.04
C LEU A 59 -2.91 -10.05 -9.41
N PRO A 60 -1.93 -10.51 -10.20
CA PRO A 60 -0.80 -11.25 -9.66
C PRO A 60 0.18 -10.31 -8.95
N GLY A 61 1.05 -10.88 -8.12
CA GLY A 61 2.10 -10.15 -7.46
C GLY A 61 1.66 -9.49 -6.16
N THR A 62 2.56 -8.75 -5.58
CA THR A 62 2.33 -8.05 -4.32
C THR A 62 1.55 -6.75 -4.55
N LEU A 63 0.53 -6.51 -3.74
CA LEU A 63 -0.24 -5.27 -3.80
C LEU A 63 0.30 -4.30 -2.76
N VAL A 64 0.48 -3.05 -3.14
CA VAL A 64 0.96 -2.00 -2.24
C VAL A 64 -0.08 -0.91 -2.13
N LEU A 65 -0.52 -0.65 -0.91
CA LEU A 65 -1.53 0.35 -0.60
C LEU A 65 -0.99 1.33 0.43
N TYR A 66 -1.42 2.58 0.32
CA TYR A 66 -1.20 3.59 1.35
C TYR A 66 -2.50 3.81 2.10
N GLU A 67 -2.42 4.04 3.40
CA GLU A 67 -3.59 4.38 4.19
C GLU A 67 -3.23 5.29 5.35
N SER A 68 -4.20 6.12 5.74
CA SER A 68 -4.07 6.98 6.91
C SER A 68 -4.14 6.13 8.19
N PRO A 69 -3.38 6.48 9.25
CA PRO A 69 -3.51 5.80 10.54
C PRO A 69 -4.93 5.78 11.09
N PHE A 70 -5.74 6.77 10.74
CA PHE A 70 -7.14 6.88 11.19
C PHE A 70 -8.07 5.87 10.50
N ARG A 71 -7.65 5.30 9.37
CA ARG A 71 -8.48 4.38 8.57
C ARG A 71 -7.87 2.99 8.42
N ILE A 72 -6.71 2.76 9.03
CA ILE A 72 -6.01 1.49 8.83
C ILE A 72 -6.81 0.29 9.35
N GLU A 73 -7.50 0.43 10.47
CA GLU A 73 -8.34 -0.63 11.01
C GLU A 73 -9.46 -0.99 10.04
N ARG A 74 -10.07 0.01 9.42
CA ARG A 74 -11.10 -0.18 8.41
C ARG A 74 -10.54 -0.92 7.20
N LEU A 75 -9.36 -0.52 6.71
CA LEU A 75 -8.73 -1.17 5.57
C LEU A 75 -8.43 -2.63 5.87
N VAL A 76 -7.89 -2.93 7.04
CA VAL A 76 -7.57 -4.30 7.43
C VAL A 76 -8.84 -5.16 7.50
N ALA A 77 -9.94 -4.61 8.02
CA ALA A 77 -11.22 -5.31 8.05
C ALA A 77 -11.74 -5.58 6.62
N GLU A 78 -11.59 -4.62 5.72
CA GLU A 78 -11.96 -4.80 4.31
C GLU A 78 -11.09 -5.86 3.62
N LEU A 79 -9.80 -5.91 3.93
CA LEU A 79 -8.90 -6.94 3.42
C LEU A 79 -9.28 -8.33 3.94
N ALA A 80 -9.73 -8.43 5.19
CA ALA A 80 -10.16 -9.69 5.76
C ALA A 80 -11.37 -10.28 5.00
N VAL A 81 -12.19 -9.44 4.40
CA VAL A 81 -13.31 -9.87 3.56
C VAL A 81 -12.87 -10.19 2.13
N ALA A 82 -12.07 -9.31 1.53
CA ALA A 82 -11.68 -9.43 0.12
C ALA A 82 -10.53 -10.40 -0.12
N LEU A 83 -9.58 -10.48 0.79
CA LEU A 83 -8.34 -11.26 0.65
C LEU A 83 -7.99 -11.98 1.97
N PRO A 84 -8.88 -12.85 2.48
CA PRO A 84 -8.75 -13.38 3.85
C PRO A 84 -7.49 -14.23 4.09
N GLU A 85 -6.98 -14.89 3.06
CA GLU A 85 -5.84 -15.80 3.21
C GLU A 85 -4.51 -15.19 2.73
N ARG A 86 -4.55 -13.98 2.21
CA ARG A 86 -3.36 -13.36 1.62
C ARG A 86 -2.46 -12.80 2.73
N PRO A 87 -1.16 -13.11 2.70
CA PRO A 87 -0.23 -12.53 3.69
C PRO A 87 -0.17 -11.02 3.53
N VAL A 88 -0.21 -10.32 4.65
CA VAL A 88 -0.19 -8.85 4.69
C VAL A 88 0.94 -8.38 5.58
N VAL A 89 1.62 -7.35 5.15
CA VAL A 89 2.61 -6.64 5.95
C VAL A 89 2.15 -5.20 6.10
N LEU A 90 1.99 -4.77 7.33
CA LEU A 90 1.68 -3.38 7.64
C LEU A 90 2.95 -2.71 8.15
N ALA A 91 3.40 -1.68 7.44
CA ALA A 91 4.54 -0.88 7.84
C ALA A 91 4.08 0.53 8.17
N ARG A 92 4.43 1.02 9.34
CA ARG A 92 4.07 2.38 9.73
C ARG A 92 5.21 3.10 10.41
N GLU A 93 5.18 4.42 10.34
CA GLU A 93 6.26 5.28 10.86
C GLU A 93 7.61 4.91 10.27
N LEU A 94 7.62 4.56 8.97
CA LEU A 94 8.84 4.14 8.26
C LEU A 94 9.92 5.22 8.35
N THR A 95 11.13 4.79 8.66
CA THR A 95 12.33 5.62 8.83
C THR A 95 12.27 6.58 10.01
N LYS A 96 11.25 6.47 10.84
CA LYS A 96 11.08 7.28 12.05
C LYS A 96 11.40 6.46 13.29
N LYS A 97 11.48 7.15 14.45
CA LYS A 97 11.87 6.53 15.72
C LYS A 97 10.97 5.35 16.13
N PHE A 98 9.68 5.44 15.86
CA PHE A 98 8.71 4.41 16.24
C PHE A 98 8.23 3.58 15.03
N GLU A 99 9.15 3.30 14.12
CA GLU A 99 8.86 2.42 12.99
C GLU A 99 8.34 1.06 13.49
N GLU A 100 7.27 0.58 12.88
CA GLU A 100 6.63 -0.67 13.28
C GLU A 100 6.25 -1.51 12.07
N TRP A 101 6.43 -2.81 12.21
CA TRP A 101 6.07 -3.80 11.18
C TRP A 101 5.17 -4.85 11.79
N LEU A 102 3.97 -5.01 11.22
CA LEU A 102 3.04 -6.08 11.59
C LEU A 102 2.88 -7.03 10.40
N ARG A 103 2.90 -8.33 10.67
CA ARG A 103 2.86 -9.36 9.65
C ARG A 103 1.81 -10.41 10.00
N GLY A 104 1.11 -10.94 8.99
CA GLY A 104 0.13 -11.99 9.17
C GLY A 104 -0.98 -11.90 8.15
N THR A 105 -2.05 -12.67 8.39
CA THR A 105 -3.27 -12.55 7.60
C THR A 105 -4.02 -11.28 8.02
N PRO A 106 -4.98 -10.79 7.21
CA PRO A 106 -5.77 -9.64 7.63
C PRO A 106 -6.46 -9.82 8.98
N ALA A 107 -6.97 -11.01 9.26
CA ALA A 107 -7.63 -11.28 10.56
C ALA A 107 -6.64 -11.18 11.73
N GLU A 108 -5.42 -11.69 11.54
CA GLU A 108 -4.37 -11.61 12.55
C GLU A 108 -3.96 -10.15 12.81
N LEU A 109 -3.84 -9.36 11.74
CA LEU A 109 -3.53 -7.94 11.87
C LEU A 109 -4.65 -7.17 12.56
N ALA A 110 -5.90 -7.49 12.26
CA ALA A 110 -7.04 -6.86 12.91
C ALA A 110 -7.01 -7.10 14.44
N ALA A 111 -6.66 -8.32 14.85
CA ALA A 111 -6.52 -8.64 16.26
C ALA A 111 -5.37 -7.87 16.91
N GLN A 112 -4.24 -7.74 16.22
CA GLN A 112 -3.08 -6.99 16.74
C GLN A 112 -3.37 -5.50 16.88
N LEU A 113 -4.16 -4.93 15.97
CA LEU A 113 -4.49 -3.50 15.99
C LEU A 113 -5.46 -3.12 17.10
N GLN A 114 -6.22 -4.08 17.62
CA GLN A 114 -7.20 -3.84 18.68
C GLN A 114 -6.60 -3.86 20.08
N VAL A 115 -5.33 -4.20 20.22
CA VAL A 115 -4.64 -4.30 21.50
C VAL A 115 -4.00 -2.97 21.90
#